data_cb9146c1c24db4f1d44e68591d3c56b0
#
_entry.id   cb9146c1c24db4f1d44e68591d3c56b0
#
_cell.length_a   1.000
_cell.length_b   1.000
_cell.length_c   1.000
_cell.angle_alpha   90.00
_cell.angle_beta   90.00
_cell.angle_gamma   90.00
#
_symmetry.space_group_name_H-M   'P 1'
#
loop_
_entity.id
_entity.type
_entity.pdbx_description
1 polymer ?
#
loop_
_entity_poly.entity_id
_entity_poly.type
_entity_poly.pdbx_seq_one_letter_code
_entity_poly.pdbx_strand_id
1 'polypeptide(L)'
;MQKERVIIIGSGPAGLSAAIYVARATLNPLVLTGTQIGGQISLTSEVENYPGLFNPEATPTGPEMVEIMQKQAAHFGARYAYEDVTEVDLKHGPPFTIKTYANTYQADAVIVSAGASPKHLGVPGETEFVGRGVSYCGTCDGFFFRGKEVVVVGGGDSALEESLFLTKFATKVTIIHRRDELRAGPALQNRAFANEKIHFIWDS
;
A
#
# COMPACT_ATOMS: atom_id res chain seq x y z
N MET A 1 27.51 -5.26 -14.88
CA MET A 1 27.17 -4.97 -13.48
C MET A 1 27.28 -3.47 -13.27
N GLN A 2 26.20 -2.82 -12.87
CA GLN A 2 26.14 -1.36 -12.69
C GLN A 2 26.40 -1.03 -11.20
N LYS A 3 27.22 -0.02 -10.94
CA LYS A 3 27.53 0.40 -9.56
C LYS A 3 26.74 1.65 -9.21
N GLU A 4 26.09 1.62 -8.04
CA GLU A 4 25.26 2.69 -7.53
C GLU A 4 25.60 3.00 -6.08
N ARG A 5 25.50 4.26 -5.68
CA ARG A 5 25.68 4.64 -4.28
C ARG A 5 24.49 4.20 -3.43
N VAL A 6 23.28 4.50 -3.91
CA VAL A 6 22.03 4.13 -3.23
C VAL A 6 21.04 3.57 -4.24
N ILE A 7 20.50 2.42 -3.93
CA ILE A 7 19.32 1.86 -4.65
C ILE A 7 18.12 1.90 -3.72
N ILE A 8 16.98 2.35 -4.25
CA ILE A 8 15.68 2.34 -3.58
C ILE A 8 14.80 1.33 -4.31
N ILE A 9 14.32 0.32 -3.59
CA ILE A 9 13.44 -0.71 -4.14
C ILE A 9 12.00 -0.35 -3.83
N GLY A 10 11.25 0.01 -4.86
CA GLY A 10 9.83 0.39 -4.79
C GLY A 10 9.61 1.90 -4.98
N SER A 11 8.55 2.22 -5.73
CA SER A 11 8.16 3.57 -6.14
C SER A 11 6.85 4.05 -5.50
N GLY A 12 6.41 3.40 -4.44
CA GLY A 12 5.31 3.92 -3.61
C GLY A 12 5.71 5.20 -2.86
N PRO A 13 4.78 5.83 -2.11
CA PRO A 13 5.05 7.08 -1.38
C PRO A 13 6.28 7.00 -0.47
N ALA A 14 6.53 5.86 0.16
CA ALA A 14 7.71 5.67 1.01
C ALA A 14 9.01 5.74 0.21
N GLY A 15 9.10 5.04 -0.93
CA GLY A 15 10.27 5.03 -1.79
C GLY A 15 10.51 6.38 -2.46
N LEU A 16 9.44 7.04 -2.93
CA LEU A 16 9.54 8.37 -3.54
C LEU A 16 9.95 9.43 -2.51
N SER A 17 9.42 9.36 -1.29
CA SER A 17 9.87 10.24 -0.19
C SER A 17 11.35 10.03 0.13
N ALA A 18 11.79 8.78 0.23
CA ALA A 18 13.22 8.48 0.42
C ALA A 18 14.07 9.02 -0.74
N ALA A 19 13.60 8.85 -1.98
CA ALA A 19 14.29 9.32 -3.18
C ALA A 19 14.51 10.84 -3.16
N ILE A 20 13.52 11.64 -2.71
CA ILE A 20 13.65 13.09 -2.56
C ILE A 20 14.81 13.42 -1.62
N TYR A 21 14.85 12.82 -0.43
CA TYR A 21 15.86 13.15 0.57
C TYR A 21 17.25 12.65 0.20
N VAL A 22 17.36 11.44 -0.36
CA VAL A 22 18.64 10.88 -0.83
C VAL A 22 19.20 11.70 -1.99
N ALA A 23 18.35 12.14 -2.92
CA ALA A 23 18.74 13.00 -4.03
C ALA A 23 19.20 14.38 -3.53
N ARG A 24 18.46 14.99 -2.59
CA ARG A 24 18.86 16.25 -1.93
C ARG A 24 20.21 16.15 -1.20
N ALA A 25 20.57 14.95 -0.72
CA ALA A 25 21.88 14.67 -0.16
C ALA A 25 22.99 14.44 -1.22
N THR A 26 22.69 14.69 -2.49
CA THR A 26 23.63 14.53 -3.64
C THR A 26 24.13 13.10 -3.83
N LEU A 27 23.31 12.10 -3.47
CA LEU A 27 23.66 10.69 -3.58
C LEU A 27 23.17 10.05 -4.88
N ASN A 28 22.43 10.79 -5.72
CA ASN A 28 21.92 10.37 -7.04
C ASN A 28 21.28 8.97 -7.03
N PRO A 29 20.26 8.73 -6.20
CA PRO A 29 19.69 7.41 -6.02
C PRO A 29 19.10 6.86 -7.32
N LEU A 30 19.20 5.53 -7.49
CA LEU A 30 18.46 4.80 -8.49
C LEU A 30 17.23 4.15 -7.82
N VAL A 31 16.04 4.50 -8.29
CA VAL A 31 14.78 3.89 -7.84
C VAL A 31 14.41 2.77 -8.81
N LEU A 32 14.37 1.54 -8.32
CA LEU A 32 13.81 0.39 -9.05
C LEU A 32 12.31 0.36 -8.78
N THR A 33 11.54 0.81 -9.78
CA THR A 33 10.12 1.12 -9.58
C THR A 33 9.23 -0.12 -9.57
N GLY A 34 9.70 -1.23 -10.13
CA GLY A 34 8.85 -2.30 -10.58
C GLY A 34 8.06 -1.91 -11.84
N THR A 35 7.20 -2.81 -12.27
CA THR A 35 6.30 -2.60 -13.42
C THR A 35 5.11 -1.73 -13.06
N GLN A 36 4.67 -1.75 -11.79
CA GLN A 36 3.59 -0.90 -11.28
C GLN A 36 4.16 0.29 -10.49
N ILE A 37 4.23 1.44 -11.14
CA ILE A 37 4.73 2.67 -10.54
C ILE A 37 3.74 3.20 -9.52
N GLY A 38 4.24 3.65 -8.35
CA GLY A 38 3.44 4.27 -7.31
C GLY A 38 2.83 3.30 -6.29
N GLY A 39 2.91 1.99 -6.54
CA GLY A 39 2.37 0.97 -5.63
C GLY A 39 0.86 1.10 -5.43
N GLN A 40 0.36 0.78 -4.25
CA GLN A 40 -1.08 0.72 -3.96
C GLN A 40 -1.80 2.06 -4.15
N ILE A 41 -1.15 3.19 -3.85
CA ILE A 41 -1.79 4.51 -3.98
C ILE A 41 -2.11 4.84 -5.45
N SER A 42 -1.38 4.29 -6.42
CA SER A 42 -1.66 4.53 -7.83
C SER A 42 -2.98 3.89 -8.30
N LEU A 43 -3.60 3.05 -7.49
CA LEU A 43 -4.92 2.44 -7.75
C LEU A 43 -6.07 3.25 -7.13
N THR A 44 -5.77 4.28 -6.33
CA THR A 44 -6.76 5.07 -5.60
C THR A 44 -7.32 6.17 -6.51
N SER A 45 -8.64 6.28 -6.58
CA SER A 45 -9.33 7.29 -7.40
C SER A 45 -9.17 8.71 -6.87
N GLU A 46 -9.20 8.88 -5.53
CA GLU A 46 -9.10 10.17 -4.86
C GLU A 46 -8.23 10.06 -3.61
N VAL A 47 -7.38 11.06 -3.35
CA VAL A 47 -6.49 11.11 -2.19
C VAL A 47 -6.78 12.36 -1.36
N GLU A 48 -7.61 12.20 -0.32
CA GLU A 48 -8.02 13.31 0.55
C GLU A 48 -7.14 13.46 1.79
N ASN A 49 -6.43 12.40 2.18
CA ASN A 49 -5.74 12.27 3.47
C ASN A 49 -4.22 12.43 3.41
N TYR A 50 -3.68 12.92 2.28
CA TYR A 50 -2.26 13.21 2.19
C TYR A 50 -1.99 14.69 2.51
N PRO A 51 -1.27 14.99 3.62
CA PRO A 51 -1.05 16.38 4.03
C PRO A 51 -0.32 17.21 2.96
N GLY A 52 -0.84 18.39 2.67
CA GLY A 52 -0.26 19.32 1.70
C GLY A 52 -0.68 19.11 0.24
N LEU A 53 -1.48 18.09 -0.04
CA LEU A 53 -2.00 17.84 -1.40
C LEU A 53 -3.49 18.17 -1.57
N PHE A 54 -4.16 18.50 -0.45
CA PHE A 54 -5.60 18.78 -0.47
C PHE A 54 -5.96 20.00 -1.32
N ASN A 55 -6.88 19.80 -2.27
CA ASN A 55 -7.50 20.85 -3.05
C ASN A 55 -9.03 20.65 -3.03
N PRO A 56 -9.81 21.55 -2.42
CA PRO A 56 -11.27 21.40 -2.30
C PRO A 56 -12.01 21.47 -3.64
N GLU A 57 -11.39 22.04 -4.68
CA GLU A 57 -12.00 22.18 -6.00
C GLU A 57 -11.70 20.98 -6.92
N ALA A 58 -10.62 20.24 -6.63
CA ALA A 58 -10.19 19.09 -7.44
C ALA A 58 -9.32 18.17 -6.58
N THR A 59 -9.94 17.18 -5.93
CA THR A 59 -9.20 16.18 -5.16
C THR A 59 -8.26 15.40 -6.07
N PRO A 60 -6.95 15.38 -5.79
CA PRO A 60 -6.01 14.68 -6.65
C PRO A 60 -6.21 13.16 -6.57
N THR A 61 -6.01 12.53 -7.71
CA THR A 61 -6.01 11.06 -7.80
C THR A 61 -4.68 10.47 -7.29
N GLY A 62 -4.68 9.18 -6.98
CA GLY A 62 -3.44 8.48 -6.61
C GLY A 62 -2.36 8.57 -7.68
N PRO A 63 -2.64 8.35 -8.98
CA PRO A 63 -1.67 8.55 -10.06
C PRO A 63 -1.09 9.96 -10.11
N GLU A 64 -1.91 11.02 -9.96
CA GLU A 64 -1.44 12.40 -9.94
C GLU A 64 -0.52 12.68 -8.75
N MET A 65 -0.85 12.17 -7.57
CA MET A 65 0.02 12.27 -6.41
C MET A 65 1.38 11.59 -6.68
N VAL A 66 1.38 10.40 -7.24
CA VAL A 66 2.61 9.67 -7.59
C VAL A 66 3.44 10.46 -8.59
N GLU A 67 2.81 11.02 -9.62
CA GLU A 67 3.50 11.83 -10.63
C GLU A 67 4.16 13.07 -10.02
N ILE A 68 3.48 13.77 -9.11
CA ILE A 68 4.03 14.93 -8.38
C ILE A 68 5.26 14.50 -7.58
N MET A 69 5.18 13.41 -6.83
CA MET A 69 6.30 12.92 -6.02
C MET A 69 7.48 12.47 -6.89
N GLN A 70 7.23 11.81 -8.03
CA GLN A 70 8.27 11.42 -8.98
C GLN A 70 8.98 12.64 -9.58
N LYS A 71 8.21 13.62 -10.05
CA LYS A 71 8.76 14.87 -10.60
C LYS A 71 9.61 15.61 -9.55
N GLN A 72 9.14 15.65 -8.31
CA GLN A 72 9.89 16.27 -7.21
C GLN A 72 11.21 15.55 -6.94
N ALA A 73 11.21 14.23 -6.86
CA ALA A 73 12.45 13.47 -6.65
C ALA A 73 13.42 13.59 -7.84
N ALA A 74 12.90 13.54 -9.08
CA ALA A 74 13.69 13.73 -10.29
C ALA A 74 14.32 15.12 -10.36
N HIS A 75 13.61 16.16 -9.93
CA HIS A 75 14.13 17.53 -9.87
C HIS A 75 15.41 17.63 -9.02
N PHE A 76 15.51 16.83 -7.97
CA PHE A 76 16.71 16.76 -7.12
C PHE A 76 17.77 15.75 -7.59
N GLY A 77 17.52 15.02 -8.67
CA GLY A 77 18.49 14.10 -9.29
C GLY A 77 18.23 12.60 -9.02
N ALA A 78 17.04 12.21 -8.55
CA ALA A 78 16.66 10.80 -8.51
C ALA A 78 16.49 10.25 -9.94
N ARG A 79 16.98 9.03 -10.15
CA ARG A 79 16.88 8.30 -11.42
C ARG A 79 15.95 7.10 -11.24
N TYR A 80 15.34 6.66 -12.33
CA TYR A 80 14.35 5.58 -12.31
C TYR A 80 14.74 4.47 -13.31
N ALA A 81 14.57 3.21 -12.88
CA ALA A 81 14.58 2.05 -13.74
C ALA A 81 13.28 1.27 -13.52
N TYR A 82 12.57 1.01 -14.60
CA TYR A 82 11.26 0.34 -14.61
C TYR A 82 11.45 -1.17 -14.64
N GLU A 83 12.05 -1.69 -13.57
CA GLU A 83 12.48 -3.07 -13.46
C GLU A 83 12.00 -3.67 -12.14
N ASP A 84 11.48 -4.91 -12.20
CA ASP A 84 11.15 -5.68 -11.02
C ASP A 84 12.39 -6.34 -10.43
N VAL A 85 12.60 -6.14 -9.13
CA VAL A 85 13.67 -6.81 -8.39
C VAL A 85 13.30 -8.27 -8.16
N THR A 86 14.19 -9.17 -8.57
CA THR A 86 14.00 -10.63 -8.45
C THR A 86 14.80 -11.25 -7.32
N GLU A 87 15.94 -10.64 -6.97
CA GLU A 87 16.82 -11.15 -5.93
C GLU A 87 17.60 -10.02 -5.27
N VAL A 88 17.80 -10.10 -3.97
CA VAL A 88 18.63 -9.17 -3.20
C VAL A 88 19.53 -9.95 -2.25
N ASP A 89 20.85 -9.71 -2.33
CA ASP A 89 21.81 -10.21 -1.35
C ASP A 89 22.23 -9.07 -0.41
N LEU A 90 21.73 -9.14 0.82
CA LEU A 90 22.05 -8.20 1.91
C LEU A 90 22.92 -8.84 3.01
N LYS A 91 23.30 -10.13 2.88
CA LYS A 91 23.95 -10.88 3.97
C LYS A 91 25.44 -10.60 4.08
N HIS A 92 26.10 -10.28 2.95
CA HIS A 92 27.55 -10.20 2.88
C HIS A 92 28.09 -8.76 3.06
N GLY A 93 27.21 -7.83 3.44
CA GLY A 93 27.58 -6.41 3.58
C GLY A 93 27.73 -5.69 2.21
N PRO A 94 28.08 -4.38 2.24
CA PRO A 94 28.28 -3.62 1.01
C PRO A 94 29.55 -4.05 0.26
N PRO A 95 29.56 -4.00 -1.09
CA PRO A 95 28.40 -3.60 -1.90
C PRO A 95 27.33 -4.68 -1.98
N PHE A 96 26.09 -4.31 -1.71
CA PHE A 96 24.94 -5.20 -1.81
C PHE A 96 24.61 -5.52 -3.27
N THR A 97 24.20 -6.75 -3.55
CA THR A 97 23.85 -7.17 -4.92
C THR A 97 22.32 -7.21 -5.09
N ILE A 98 21.82 -6.51 -6.10
CA ILE A 98 20.42 -6.49 -6.49
C ILE A 98 20.30 -6.98 -7.92
N LYS A 99 19.41 -7.95 -8.18
CA LYS A 99 19.15 -8.48 -9.52
C LYS A 99 17.72 -8.15 -9.94
N THR A 100 17.59 -7.84 -11.20
CA THR A 100 16.33 -7.73 -11.93
C THR A 100 16.33 -8.74 -13.07
N TYR A 101 15.26 -8.82 -13.85
CA TYR A 101 15.27 -9.63 -15.05
C TYR A 101 16.27 -9.13 -16.11
N ALA A 102 16.54 -7.82 -16.14
CA ALA A 102 17.36 -7.18 -17.17
C ALA A 102 18.81 -6.94 -16.71
N ASN A 103 19.03 -6.61 -15.43
CA ASN A 103 20.29 -6.09 -14.95
C ASN A 103 20.72 -6.69 -13.61
N THR A 104 22.02 -6.53 -13.32
CA THR A 104 22.59 -6.76 -11.98
C THR A 104 23.26 -5.48 -11.52
N TYR A 105 22.89 -5.03 -10.34
CA TYR A 105 23.40 -3.82 -9.67
C TYR A 105 24.21 -4.17 -8.45
N GLN A 106 25.19 -3.30 -8.13
CA GLN A 106 25.84 -3.26 -6.83
C GLN A 106 25.61 -1.89 -6.19
N ALA A 107 25.19 -1.87 -4.93
CA ALA A 107 24.90 -0.65 -4.21
C ALA A 107 25.65 -0.59 -2.87
N ASP A 108 26.13 0.61 -2.52
CA ASP A 108 26.73 0.83 -1.20
C ASP A 108 25.66 0.84 -0.09
N ALA A 109 24.44 1.29 -0.43
CA ALA A 109 23.28 1.25 0.46
C ALA A 109 22.00 0.88 -0.31
N VAL A 110 21.08 0.21 0.38
CA VAL A 110 19.77 -0.19 -0.16
C VAL A 110 18.66 0.26 0.78
N ILE A 111 17.64 0.92 0.22
CA ILE A 111 16.40 1.24 0.92
C ILE A 111 15.31 0.32 0.36
N VAL A 112 14.70 -0.49 1.23
CA VAL A 112 13.62 -1.39 0.85
C VAL A 112 12.28 -0.73 1.19
N SER A 113 11.50 -0.41 0.16
CA SER A 113 10.17 0.20 0.24
C SER A 113 9.19 -0.53 -0.69
N ALA A 114 9.29 -1.85 -0.71
CA ALA A 114 8.55 -2.73 -1.62
C ALA A 114 7.03 -2.78 -1.35
N GLY A 115 6.57 -2.16 -0.26
CA GLY A 115 5.15 -2.10 0.09
C GLY A 115 4.58 -3.47 0.46
N ALA A 116 3.27 -3.61 0.24
CA ALA A 116 2.53 -4.84 0.44
C ALA A 116 1.41 -4.95 -0.61
N SER A 117 1.03 -6.16 -0.94
CA SER A 117 -0.13 -6.42 -1.80
C SER A 117 -1.24 -7.06 -0.97
N PRO A 118 -2.49 -6.67 -1.18
CA PRO A 118 -3.63 -7.31 -0.53
C PRO A 118 -3.76 -8.76 -1.00
N LYS A 119 -4.36 -9.59 -0.16
CA LYS A 119 -4.77 -10.92 -0.59
C LYS A 119 -6.11 -10.81 -1.28
N HIS A 120 -6.16 -11.21 -2.54
CA HIS A 120 -7.39 -11.28 -3.29
C HIS A 120 -8.25 -12.46 -2.85
N LEU A 121 -9.57 -12.28 -2.91
CA LEU A 121 -10.53 -13.35 -2.70
C LEU A 121 -10.64 -14.25 -3.93
N GLY A 122 -10.41 -13.69 -5.12
CA GLY A 122 -10.56 -14.36 -6.41
C GLY A 122 -12.01 -14.52 -6.85
N VAL A 123 -12.93 -13.70 -6.32
CA VAL A 123 -14.36 -13.74 -6.68
C VAL A 123 -14.63 -12.86 -7.91
N PRO A 124 -15.67 -13.19 -8.71
CA PRO A 124 -16.07 -12.34 -9.83
C PRO A 124 -16.39 -10.92 -9.39
N GLY A 125 -15.90 -9.93 -10.13
CA GLY A 125 -16.11 -8.50 -9.87
C GLY A 125 -15.11 -7.89 -8.88
N GLU A 126 -14.33 -8.66 -8.12
CA GLU A 126 -13.39 -8.12 -7.13
C GLU A 126 -12.47 -7.07 -7.75
N THR A 127 -11.78 -7.40 -8.83
CA THR A 127 -10.84 -6.47 -9.49
C THR A 127 -11.57 -5.31 -10.19
N GLU A 128 -12.75 -5.59 -10.76
CA GLU A 128 -13.54 -4.59 -11.49
C GLU A 128 -14.05 -3.47 -10.59
N PHE A 129 -14.39 -3.81 -9.33
CA PHE A 129 -14.98 -2.87 -8.37
C PHE A 129 -13.97 -2.26 -7.40
N VAL A 130 -12.68 -2.47 -7.56
CA VAL A 130 -11.64 -1.76 -6.78
C VAL A 130 -11.80 -0.25 -6.97
N GLY A 131 -11.92 0.49 -5.84
CA GLY A 131 -12.21 1.93 -5.84
C GLY A 131 -13.65 2.30 -6.20
N ARG A 132 -14.54 1.29 -6.44
CA ARG A 132 -15.96 1.51 -6.78
C ARG A 132 -16.91 0.66 -5.91
N GLY A 133 -16.45 0.26 -4.75
CA GLY A 133 -17.20 -0.57 -3.81
C GLY A 133 -16.37 -1.69 -3.18
N VAL A 134 -15.27 -2.09 -3.79
CA VAL A 134 -14.26 -2.99 -3.20
C VAL A 134 -13.05 -2.16 -2.78
N SER A 135 -12.65 -2.34 -1.52
CA SER A 135 -11.45 -1.71 -0.93
C SER A 135 -10.64 -2.74 -0.16
N TYR A 136 -9.34 -2.53 -0.09
CA TYR A 136 -8.42 -3.31 0.74
C TYR A 136 -7.87 -2.49 1.92
N CYS A 137 -8.41 -1.29 2.16
CA CYS A 137 -8.00 -0.42 3.24
C CYS A 137 -9.20 0.30 3.86
N GLY A 138 -9.76 -0.26 4.91
CA GLY A 138 -10.91 0.33 5.59
C GLY A 138 -10.59 1.69 6.23
N THR A 139 -9.35 1.93 6.65
CA THR A 139 -8.92 3.23 7.19
C THR A 139 -8.76 4.30 6.12
N CYS A 140 -8.42 3.91 4.88
CA CYS A 140 -8.26 4.83 3.76
C CYS A 140 -9.63 5.27 3.22
N ASP A 141 -10.51 4.30 2.99
CA ASP A 141 -11.74 4.46 2.22
C ASP A 141 -13.01 4.48 3.08
N GLY A 142 -12.90 4.25 4.39
CA GLY A 142 -14.04 4.10 5.29
C GLY A 142 -15.01 5.27 5.27
N PHE A 143 -14.52 6.48 5.05
CA PHE A 143 -15.35 7.68 4.96
C PHE A 143 -16.37 7.62 3.81
N PHE A 144 -16.00 7.05 2.66
CA PHE A 144 -16.88 6.90 1.49
C PHE A 144 -18.05 5.94 1.72
N PHE A 145 -17.97 5.12 2.76
CA PHE A 145 -19.01 4.18 3.15
C PHE A 145 -19.92 4.69 4.27
N ARG A 146 -19.90 6.00 4.56
CA ARG A 146 -20.78 6.60 5.57
C ARG A 146 -22.25 6.34 5.26
N GLY A 147 -22.98 5.84 6.27
CA GLY A 147 -24.40 5.54 6.16
C GLY A 147 -24.74 4.29 5.36
N LYS A 148 -23.73 3.52 4.92
CA LYS A 148 -23.92 2.27 4.15
C LYS A 148 -23.77 1.05 5.04
N GLU A 149 -24.30 -0.09 4.58
CA GLU A 149 -23.92 -1.40 5.09
C GLU A 149 -22.70 -1.90 4.33
N VAL A 150 -21.72 -2.44 5.06
CA VAL A 150 -20.46 -2.93 4.48
C VAL A 150 -20.19 -4.37 4.88
N VAL A 151 -19.46 -5.07 4.05
CA VAL A 151 -18.99 -6.43 4.29
C VAL A 151 -17.47 -6.42 4.39
N VAL A 152 -16.92 -7.11 5.40
CA VAL A 152 -15.48 -7.34 5.55
C VAL A 152 -15.22 -8.83 5.47
N VAL A 153 -14.32 -9.24 4.59
CA VAL A 153 -13.97 -10.66 4.43
C VAL A 153 -12.66 -10.96 5.12
N GLY A 154 -12.71 -11.84 6.11
CA GLY A 154 -11.53 -12.27 6.87
C GLY A 154 -11.85 -12.54 8.33
N GLY A 155 -10.88 -13.06 9.09
CA GLY A 155 -11.04 -13.38 10.52
C GLY A 155 -9.73 -13.22 11.29
N GLY A 156 -8.77 -12.49 10.76
CA GLY A 156 -7.53 -12.12 11.43
C GLY A 156 -7.59 -10.69 12.00
N ASP A 157 -6.49 -10.26 12.63
CA ASP A 157 -6.39 -8.95 13.28
C ASP A 157 -6.80 -7.81 12.33
N SER A 158 -6.24 -7.75 11.12
CA SER A 158 -6.58 -6.71 10.14
C SER A 158 -8.07 -6.62 9.84
N ALA A 159 -8.75 -7.76 9.64
CA ALA A 159 -10.18 -7.77 9.35
C ALA A 159 -11.00 -7.21 10.53
N LEU A 160 -10.62 -7.55 11.76
CA LEU A 160 -11.32 -7.05 12.94
C LEU A 160 -11.00 -5.58 13.24
N GLU A 161 -9.76 -5.16 13.07
CA GLU A 161 -9.36 -3.76 13.23
C GLU A 161 -10.10 -2.87 12.24
N GLU A 162 -10.13 -3.25 10.97
CA GLU A 162 -10.87 -2.53 9.93
C GLU A 162 -12.37 -2.55 10.17
N SER A 163 -12.94 -3.69 10.56
CA SER A 163 -14.36 -3.78 10.91
C SER A 163 -14.73 -2.84 12.05
N LEU A 164 -13.94 -2.82 13.13
CA LEU A 164 -14.13 -1.90 14.24
C LEU A 164 -13.99 -0.44 13.83
N PHE A 165 -13.06 -0.13 12.92
CA PHE A 165 -12.91 1.23 12.41
C PHE A 165 -14.10 1.65 11.55
N LEU A 166 -14.58 0.78 10.67
CA LEU A 166 -15.70 1.03 9.76
C LEU A 166 -17.01 1.29 10.50
N THR A 167 -17.20 0.76 11.73
CA THR A 167 -18.40 1.08 12.53
C THR A 167 -18.58 2.57 12.85
N LYS A 168 -17.53 3.38 12.69
CA LYS A 168 -17.61 4.84 12.83
C LYS A 168 -18.40 5.50 11.69
N PHE A 169 -18.46 4.87 10.54
CA PHE A 169 -19.05 5.40 9.32
C PHE A 169 -20.28 4.59 8.88
N ALA A 170 -20.13 3.27 8.83
CA ALA A 170 -21.15 2.34 8.38
C ALA A 170 -22.31 2.23 9.38
N THR A 171 -23.50 1.93 8.87
CA THR A 171 -24.65 1.59 9.69
C THR A 171 -24.58 0.17 10.21
N LYS A 172 -23.96 -0.73 9.44
CA LYS A 172 -23.74 -2.13 9.77
C LYS A 172 -22.46 -2.63 9.11
N VAL A 173 -21.71 -3.48 9.81
CA VAL A 173 -20.53 -4.17 9.31
C VAL A 173 -20.76 -5.67 9.45
N THR A 174 -20.71 -6.41 8.35
CA THR A 174 -20.84 -7.86 8.36
C THR A 174 -19.49 -8.50 8.06
N ILE A 175 -18.95 -9.25 9.02
CA ILE A 175 -17.71 -10.00 8.84
C ILE A 175 -18.07 -11.38 8.28
N ILE A 176 -17.54 -11.71 7.11
CA ILE A 176 -17.66 -13.05 6.51
C ILE A 176 -16.37 -13.80 6.75
N HIS A 177 -16.46 -14.95 7.40
CA HIS A 177 -15.28 -15.78 7.67
C HIS A 177 -15.52 -17.24 7.30
N ARG A 178 -14.51 -17.84 6.63
CA ARG A 178 -14.54 -19.22 6.14
C ARG A 178 -14.44 -20.31 7.20
N ARG A 179 -14.43 -19.96 8.49
CA ARG A 179 -14.35 -20.86 9.64
C ARG A 179 -15.34 -20.41 10.68
N ASP A 180 -15.59 -21.26 11.66
CA ASP A 180 -16.47 -21.02 12.81
C ASP A 180 -15.78 -20.24 13.95
N GLU A 181 -14.45 -20.01 13.84
CA GLU A 181 -13.68 -19.26 14.83
C GLU A 181 -12.70 -18.26 14.21
N LEU A 182 -12.49 -17.14 14.87
CA LEU A 182 -11.57 -16.08 14.44
C LEU A 182 -10.12 -16.45 14.81
N ARG A 183 -9.18 -15.97 13.99
CA ARG A 183 -7.73 -16.06 14.25
C ARG A 183 -7.15 -14.81 14.89
N ALA A 184 -7.94 -13.74 14.97
CA ALA A 184 -7.53 -12.49 15.59
C ALA A 184 -7.22 -12.66 17.08
N GLY A 185 -6.44 -11.75 17.65
CA GLY A 185 -6.14 -11.75 19.07
C GLY A 185 -7.40 -11.56 19.93
N PRO A 186 -7.45 -12.16 21.15
CA PRO A 186 -8.66 -12.16 22.02
C PRO A 186 -9.21 -10.76 22.31
N ALA A 187 -8.34 -9.76 22.46
CA ALA A 187 -8.75 -8.38 22.73
C ALA A 187 -9.57 -7.77 21.58
N LEU A 188 -9.18 -8.06 20.33
CA LEU A 188 -9.93 -7.61 19.15
C LEU A 188 -11.24 -8.37 19.00
N GLN A 189 -11.23 -9.68 19.26
CA GLN A 189 -12.44 -10.50 19.25
C GLN A 189 -13.48 -9.99 20.23
N ASN A 190 -13.08 -9.75 21.49
CA ASN A 190 -13.98 -9.22 22.51
C ASN A 190 -14.60 -7.88 22.13
N ARG A 191 -13.81 -6.98 21.54
CA ARG A 191 -14.30 -5.70 21.05
C ARG A 191 -15.27 -5.84 19.88
N ALA A 192 -14.99 -6.74 18.94
CA ALA A 192 -15.84 -6.99 17.81
C ALA A 192 -17.17 -7.63 18.22
N PHE A 193 -17.15 -8.62 19.10
CA PHE A 193 -18.38 -9.27 19.64
C PHE A 193 -19.23 -8.32 20.49
N ALA A 194 -18.63 -7.35 21.19
CA ALA A 194 -19.34 -6.36 21.98
C ALA A 194 -19.92 -5.21 21.15
N ASN A 195 -19.62 -5.11 19.85
CA ASN A 195 -20.07 -4.01 19.00
C ASN A 195 -21.38 -4.35 18.29
N GLU A 196 -22.47 -3.65 18.63
CA GLU A 196 -23.82 -3.88 18.09
C GLU A 196 -23.94 -3.73 16.58
N LYS A 197 -23.01 -3.00 15.94
CA LYS A 197 -22.99 -2.84 14.47
C LYS A 197 -22.28 -3.98 13.74
N ILE A 198 -21.53 -4.84 14.47
CA ILE A 198 -20.77 -5.93 13.86
C ILE A 198 -21.59 -7.23 13.92
N HIS A 199 -21.74 -7.84 12.75
CA HIS A 199 -22.40 -9.13 12.58
C HIS A 199 -21.43 -10.12 11.94
N PHE A 200 -21.66 -11.41 12.16
CA PHE A 200 -20.78 -12.46 11.64
C PHE A 200 -21.57 -13.43 10.75
N ILE A 201 -20.92 -13.80 9.63
CA ILE A 201 -21.33 -14.94 8.80
C ILE A 201 -20.15 -15.90 8.80
N TRP A 202 -20.39 -17.08 9.35
CA TRP A 202 -19.41 -18.13 9.50
C TRP A 202 -19.49 -19.16 8.39
N ASP A 203 -18.42 -19.96 8.22
CA ASP A 203 -18.35 -21.10 7.29
C ASP A 203 -18.72 -20.75 5.83
N SER A 204 -18.29 -19.54 5.37
CA SER A 204 -18.68 -18.99 4.06
C SER A 204 -17.49 -18.45 3.28
#